data_305da164d498a4c95c3445e609ebe6d8
#
_entry.id   305da164d498a4c95c3445e609ebe6d8
#
_cell.length_a   1.000
_cell.length_b   1.000
_cell.length_c   1.000
_cell.angle_alpha   90.00
_cell.angle_beta   90.00
_cell.angle_gamma   90.00
#
_symmetry.space_group_name_H-M   'P 1'
#
loop_
_entity.id
_entity.type
_entity.pdbx_description
1 polymer ?
#
loop_
_entity_poly.entity_id
_entity_poly.type
_entity_poly.pdbx_seq_one_letter_code
_entity_poly.pdbx_strand_id
1 'polypeptide(L)'
;MITIEAVSKRFAGPKGEPVDALTPVDLTIPAGQFLSIVGPSGCGKSTLLRIIAGLETPSDGKLTIAATGVARPIGFVFQEPVLLPWLSTLANIRFPLDTGGVPRDQADATAHRLIKMVGLQGFEDALPHQLSGGMRQRAAIARALSYDPPILLMDEPFGALDLLTRDRMNDELLQIWRETKKTIVFVTHSVEEAAYLSDRVVVMSARPGRVRAIHDVDLPHPRGEATKLDPRFHQFMATFRRELK
;
A
#
# COMPACT_ATOMS: atom_id res chain seq x y z
N MET A 1 11.44 6.67 8.35
CA MET A 1 10.78 7.98 8.19
C MET A 1 10.85 8.38 6.73
N ILE A 2 9.75 8.85 6.16
CA ILE A 2 9.67 9.39 4.79
C ILE A 2 9.34 10.87 4.92
N THR A 3 10.11 11.72 4.25
CA THR A 3 9.90 13.18 4.25
C THR A 3 9.73 13.65 2.81
N ILE A 4 8.64 14.34 2.54
CA ILE A 4 8.23 14.89 1.24
C ILE A 4 8.17 16.41 1.42
N GLU A 5 9.00 17.14 0.66
CA GLU A 5 9.16 18.60 0.76
C GLU A 5 8.84 19.22 -0.60
N ALA A 6 7.72 19.92 -0.68
CA ALA A 6 7.22 20.61 -1.87
C ALA A 6 7.22 19.75 -3.15
N VAL A 7 6.99 18.43 -3.03
CA VAL A 7 7.02 17.51 -4.17
C VAL A 7 5.84 17.79 -5.09
N SER A 8 6.13 18.04 -6.36
CA SER A 8 5.15 18.24 -7.42
C SER A 8 5.41 17.31 -8.60
N LYS A 9 4.38 17.07 -9.42
CA LYS A 9 4.51 16.30 -10.66
C LYS A 9 3.69 16.88 -11.78
N ARG A 10 4.36 17.09 -12.89
CA ARG A 10 3.80 17.53 -14.17
C ARG A 10 4.13 16.50 -15.25
N PHE A 11 3.15 16.11 -16.02
CA PHE A 11 3.32 15.24 -17.18
C PHE A 11 3.14 16.05 -18.47
N ALA A 12 3.73 15.57 -19.55
CA ALA A 12 3.39 16.05 -20.89
C ALA A 12 2.00 15.53 -21.27
N GLY A 13 1.08 16.41 -21.60
CA GLY A 13 -0.23 16.04 -22.13
C GLY A 13 -0.16 15.56 -23.57
N PRO A 14 -1.26 15.00 -24.11
CA PRO A 14 -1.31 14.42 -25.45
C PRO A 14 -0.95 15.39 -26.59
N LYS A 15 -1.12 16.69 -26.37
CA LYS A 15 -0.78 17.76 -27.33
C LYS A 15 0.50 18.52 -26.94
N GLY A 16 1.28 17.99 -25.98
CA GLY A 16 2.49 18.61 -25.48
C GLY A 16 2.28 19.68 -24.40
N GLU A 17 1.03 20.07 -24.08
CA GLU A 17 0.77 20.95 -22.96
C GLU A 17 1.06 20.27 -21.62
N PRO A 18 1.61 21.00 -20.62
CA PRO A 18 1.86 20.45 -19.31
C PRO A 18 0.55 20.18 -18.54
N VAL A 19 0.44 19.00 -17.94
CA VAL A 19 -0.68 18.62 -17.08
C VAL A 19 -0.17 18.42 -15.66
N ASP A 20 -0.62 19.28 -14.73
CA ASP A 20 -0.27 19.15 -13.33
C ASP A 20 -1.05 17.98 -12.72
N ALA A 21 -0.30 16.90 -12.36
CA ALA A 21 -0.85 15.75 -11.67
C ALA A 21 -0.84 15.95 -10.15
N LEU A 22 0.22 16.60 -9.64
CA LEU A 22 0.38 16.96 -8.23
C LEU A 22 0.89 18.40 -8.13
N THR A 23 0.20 19.21 -7.34
CA THR A 23 0.77 20.47 -6.83
C THR A 23 1.73 20.18 -5.68
N PRO A 24 2.54 21.15 -5.21
CA PRO A 24 3.46 20.90 -4.12
C PRO A 24 2.81 20.22 -2.91
N VAL A 25 3.36 19.09 -2.53
CA VAL A 25 2.94 18.27 -1.39
C VAL A 25 4.03 18.30 -0.34
N ASP A 26 3.64 18.63 0.88
CA ASP A 26 4.47 18.51 2.09
C ASP A 26 3.86 17.43 2.99
N LEU A 27 4.62 16.39 3.31
CA LEU A 27 4.15 15.29 4.14
C LEU A 27 5.33 14.60 4.84
N THR A 28 5.20 14.36 6.14
CA THR A 28 6.13 13.54 6.90
C THR A 28 5.42 12.29 7.40
N ILE A 29 6.01 11.12 7.15
CA ILE A 29 5.50 9.82 7.57
C ILE A 29 6.52 9.20 8.53
N PRO A 30 6.22 9.14 9.83
CA PRO A 30 7.07 8.50 10.83
C PRO A 30 7.31 7.02 10.53
N ALA A 31 8.43 6.48 11.02
CA ALA A 31 8.67 5.05 10.95
C ALA A 31 7.62 4.29 11.78
N GLY A 32 7.15 3.16 11.25
CA GLY A 32 6.16 2.30 11.90
C GLY A 32 4.70 2.79 11.80
N GLN A 33 4.44 3.95 11.20
CA GLN A 33 3.09 4.48 11.03
C GLN A 33 2.33 3.78 9.91
N PHE A 34 1.05 3.54 10.12
CA PHE A 34 0.10 3.19 9.07
C PHE A 34 -0.59 4.46 8.57
N LEU A 35 -0.28 4.89 7.35
CA LEU A 35 -0.86 6.07 6.72
C LEU A 35 -1.69 5.67 5.50
N SER A 36 -2.94 6.14 5.43
CA SER A 36 -3.74 6.03 4.21
C SER A 36 -3.80 7.35 3.45
N ILE A 37 -3.85 7.25 2.13
CA ILE A 37 -4.11 8.35 1.22
C ILE A 37 -5.43 8.08 0.51
N VAL A 38 -6.42 8.94 0.74
CA VAL A 38 -7.74 8.87 0.10
C VAL A 38 -7.97 10.05 -0.82
N GLY A 39 -8.73 9.84 -1.86
CA GLY A 39 -9.05 10.90 -2.83
C GLY A 39 -9.81 10.36 -4.03
N PRO A 40 -10.45 11.22 -4.83
CA PRO A 40 -11.16 10.81 -6.04
C PRO A 40 -10.21 10.18 -7.06
N SER A 41 -10.77 9.43 -8.01
CA SER A 41 -9.97 8.83 -9.09
C SER A 41 -9.23 9.89 -9.89
N GLY A 42 -7.95 9.63 -10.19
CA GLY A 42 -7.10 10.53 -10.97
C GLY A 42 -6.63 11.79 -10.23
N CYS A 43 -6.77 11.87 -8.89
CA CYS A 43 -6.22 12.98 -8.10
C CYS A 43 -4.71 12.85 -7.78
N GLY A 44 -3.99 11.89 -8.34
CA GLY A 44 -2.54 11.78 -8.17
C GLY A 44 -2.06 10.88 -7.02
N LYS A 45 -2.92 10.14 -6.32
CA LYS A 45 -2.54 9.21 -5.24
C LYS A 45 -1.47 8.21 -5.67
N SER A 46 -1.74 7.48 -6.76
CA SER A 46 -0.80 6.51 -7.32
C SER A 46 0.49 7.18 -7.83
N THR A 47 0.39 8.41 -8.34
CA THR A 47 1.57 9.19 -8.75
C THR A 47 2.44 9.51 -7.54
N LEU A 48 1.86 9.98 -6.44
CA LEU A 48 2.60 10.25 -5.20
C LEU A 48 3.22 8.97 -4.65
N LEU A 49 2.47 7.86 -4.65
CA LEU A 49 2.98 6.56 -4.20
C LEU A 49 4.16 6.07 -5.05
N ARG A 50 4.08 6.22 -6.38
CA ARG A 50 5.18 5.86 -7.30
C ARG A 50 6.40 6.75 -7.12
N ILE A 51 6.22 8.03 -6.80
CA ILE A 51 7.33 8.93 -6.46
C ILE A 51 8.01 8.46 -5.17
N ILE A 52 7.25 8.09 -4.13
CA ILE A 52 7.81 7.54 -2.89
C ILE A 52 8.58 6.24 -3.17
N ALA A 53 8.09 5.41 -4.10
CA ALA A 53 8.75 4.17 -4.51
C ALA A 53 10.02 4.36 -5.35
N GLY A 54 10.31 5.58 -5.82
CA GLY A 54 11.37 5.84 -6.80
C GLY A 54 11.07 5.32 -8.21
N LEU A 55 9.81 4.94 -8.48
CA LEU A 55 9.33 4.49 -9.80
C LEU A 55 8.98 5.68 -10.71
N GLU A 56 8.82 6.86 -10.13
CA GLU A 56 8.52 8.09 -10.84
C GLU A 56 9.36 9.22 -10.24
N THR A 57 9.94 10.07 -11.09
CA THR A 57 10.73 11.23 -10.64
C THR A 57 9.80 12.43 -10.42
N PRO A 58 9.87 13.13 -9.28
CA PRO A 58 9.14 14.38 -9.11
C PRO A 58 9.61 15.43 -10.12
N SER A 59 8.72 16.33 -10.50
CA SER A 59 9.09 17.48 -11.36
C SER A 59 9.80 18.56 -10.58
N ASP A 60 9.46 18.71 -9.29
CA ASP A 60 10.09 19.62 -8.35
C ASP A 60 9.93 19.12 -6.91
N GLY A 61 10.67 19.71 -5.97
CA GLY A 61 10.66 19.30 -4.57
C GLY A 61 11.67 18.18 -4.26
N LYS A 62 11.60 17.68 -3.02
CA LYS A 62 12.56 16.69 -2.52
C LYS A 62 11.86 15.58 -1.76
N LEU A 63 12.26 14.34 -2.05
CA LEU A 63 11.88 13.15 -1.28
C LEU A 63 13.10 12.62 -0.53
N THR A 64 12.96 12.38 0.75
CA THR A 64 13.98 11.75 1.59
C THR A 64 13.42 10.55 2.31
N ILE A 65 14.08 9.38 2.20
CA ILE A 65 13.72 8.16 2.90
C ILE A 65 14.86 7.78 3.83
N ALA A 66 14.61 7.93 5.13
CA ALA A 66 15.56 7.53 6.16
C ALA A 66 15.39 6.02 6.47
N ALA A 67 15.93 5.17 5.62
CA ALA A 67 16.01 3.71 5.80
C ALA A 67 17.48 3.29 5.63
N THR A 68 18.28 3.60 6.65
CA THR A 68 19.71 3.33 6.64
C THR A 68 19.99 1.82 6.79
N GLY A 69 20.92 1.32 5.97
CA GLY A 69 21.43 -0.06 6.09
C GLY A 69 20.60 -1.15 5.41
N VAL A 70 19.51 -0.80 4.71
CA VAL A 70 18.66 -1.78 3.99
C VAL A 70 18.80 -1.58 2.49
N ALA A 71 19.27 -2.60 1.77
CA ALA A 71 19.52 -2.52 0.33
C ALA A 71 18.22 -2.34 -0.49
N ARG A 72 17.09 -2.89 0.00
CA ARG A 72 15.77 -2.79 -0.62
C ARG A 72 14.74 -2.32 0.41
N PRO A 73 14.65 -1.00 0.68
CA PRO A 73 13.84 -0.50 1.79
C PRO A 73 12.34 -0.51 1.53
N ILE A 74 11.89 -0.72 0.29
CA ILE A 74 10.49 -0.56 -0.11
C ILE A 74 9.96 -1.85 -0.73
N GLY A 75 8.84 -2.36 -0.18
CA GLY A 75 7.96 -3.31 -0.83
C GLY A 75 6.82 -2.57 -1.53
N PHE A 76 6.50 -2.94 -2.77
CA PHE A 76 5.43 -2.30 -3.53
C PHE A 76 4.37 -3.33 -3.95
N VAL A 77 3.11 -3.02 -3.65
CA VAL A 77 1.93 -3.78 -4.08
C VAL A 77 1.14 -2.92 -5.05
N PHE A 78 1.08 -3.35 -6.31
CA PHE A 78 0.35 -2.65 -7.36
C PHE A 78 -1.15 -2.92 -7.28
N GLN A 79 -1.96 -2.03 -7.85
CA GLN A 79 -3.41 -2.16 -7.97
C GLN A 79 -3.79 -3.45 -8.70
N GLU A 80 -3.13 -3.72 -9.83
CA GLU A 80 -3.20 -5.02 -10.49
C GLU A 80 -2.08 -5.92 -9.97
N PRO A 81 -2.38 -7.17 -9.59
CA PRO A 81 -1.35 -8.10 -9.11
C PRO A 81 -0.41 -8.49 -10.25
N VAL A 82 0.76 -7.85 -10.30
CA VAL A 82 1.79 -8.11 -11.32
C VAL A 82 2.59 -9.34 -10.90
N LEU A 83 2.02 -10.55 -11.06
CA LEU A 83 2.74 -11.80 -10.88
C LEU A 83 3.45 -12.20 -12.18
N LEU A 84 4.58 -12.90 -12.06
CA LEU A 84 5.28 -13.48 -13.20
C LEU A 84 4.48 -14.67 -13.70
N PRO A 85 3.90 -14.62 -14.92
CA PRO A 85 2.88 -15.58 -15.35
C PRO A 85 3.42 -17.00 -15.56
N TRP A 86 4.72 -17.16 -15.73
CA TRP A 86 5.42 -18.45 -15.89
C TRP A 86 5.93 -19.05 -14.58
N LEU A 87 5.77 -18.36 -13.46
CA LEU A 87 6.17 -18.85 -12.14
C LEU A 87 4.94 -19.26 -11.32
N SER A 88 5.10 -20.34 -10.54
CA SER A 88 4.09 -20.75 -9.57
C SER A 88 3.93 -19.73 -8.44
N THR A 89 2.92 -19.87 -7.61
CA THR A 89 2.68 -19.03 -6.44
C THR A 89 3.91 -18.99 -5.53
N LEU A 90 4.44 -20.15 -5.18
CA LEU A 90 5.66 -20.28 -4.37
C LEU A 90 6.84 -19.58 -5.03
N ALA A 91 7.06 -19.84 -6.30
CA ALA A 91 8.18 -19.25 -7.05
C ALA A 91 8.03 -17.72 -7.20
N ASN A 92 6.82 -17.20 -7.38
CA ASN A 92 6.57 -15.75 -7.39
C ASN A 92 6.94 -15.10 -6.05
N ILE A 93 6.53 -15.70 -4.94
CA ILE A 93 6.80 -15.17 -3.59
C ILE A 93 8.29 -15.26 -3.27
N ARG A 94 8.96 -16.34 -3.70
CA ARG A 94 10.39 -16.54 -3.51
C ARG A 94 11.27 -15.68 -4.39
N PHE A 95 10.78 -15.28 -5.58
CA PHE A 95 11.56 -14.58 -6.60
C PHE A 95 12.45 -13.43 -6.08
N PRO A 96 11.96 -12.52 -5.20
CA PRO A 96 12.81 -11.45 -4.65
C PRO A 96 13.96 -11.97 -3.77
N LEU A 97 13.78 -13.10 -3.12
CA LEU A 97 14.79 -13.75 -2.28
C LEU A 97 15.85 -14.43 -3.15
N ASP A 98 15.42 -15.17 -4.18
CA ASP A 98 16.30 -15.81 -5.16
C ASP A 98 17.22 -14.78 -5.84
N THR A 99 16.64 -13.65 -6.28
CA THR A 99 17.40 -12.56 -6.90
C THR A 99 18.27 -11.79 -5.89
N GLY A 100 17.95 -11.89 -4.61
CA GLY A 100 18.73 -11.34 -3.50
C GLY A 100 19.88 -12.22 -3.04
N GLY A 101 20.02 -13.44 -3.61
CA GLY A 101 21.08 -14.38 -3.23
C GLY A 101 20.83 -15.12 -1.90
N VAL A 102 19.58 -15.14 -1.41
CA VAL A 102 19.22 -15.90 -0.21
C VAL A 102 19.31 -17.39 -0.48
N PRO A 103 19.92 -18.21 0.40
CA PRO A 103 19.97 -19.66 0.26
C PRO A 103 18.58 -20.26 0.07
N ARG A 104 18.49 -21.26 -0.83
CA ARG A 104 17.21 -21.79 -1.29
C ARG A 104 16.30 -22.33 -0.20
N ASP A 105 16.86 -23.03 0.76
CA ASP A 105 16.14 -23.57 1.93
C ASP A 105 15.51 -22.47 2.78
N GLN A 106 16.23 -21.37 3.01
CA GLN A 106 15.72 -20.20 3.73
C GLN A 106 14.66 -19.43 2.93
N ALA A 107 14.86 -19.29 1.62
CA ALA A 107 13.91 -18.67 0.72
C ALA A 107 12.60 -19.48 0.64
N ASP A 108 12.68 -20.81 0.55
CA ASP A 108 11.53 -21.71 0.56
C ASP A 108 10.79 -21.66 1.90
N ALA A 109 11.50 -21.71 3.03
CA ALA A 109 10.89 -21.59 4.37
C ALA A 109 10.13 -20.25 4.54
N THR A 110 10.74 -19.15 4.08
CA THR A 110 10.12 -17.83 4.11
C THR A 110 8.87 -17.78 3.24
N ALA A 111 8.94 -18.29 2.00
CA ALA A 111 7.82 -18.30 1.07
C ALA A 111 6.64 -19.14 1.59
N HIS A 112 6.89 -20.33 2.16
CA HIS A 112 5.84 -21.15 2.76
C HIS A 112 5.19 -20.49 3.97
N ARG A 113 5.97 -19.81 4.82
CA ARG A 113 5.43 -19.04 5.94
C ARG A 113 4.50 -17.92 5.45
N LEU A 114 4.88 -17.21 4.39
CA LEU A 114 4.07 -16.15 3.80
C LEU A 114 2.82 -16.70 3.09
N ILE A 115 2.93 -17.83 2.38
CA ILE A 115 1.77 -18.53 1.79
C ILE A 115 0.75 -18.87 2.87
N LYS A 116 1.20 -19.40 4.00
CA LYS A 116 0.33 -19.68 5.15
C LYS A 116 -0.32 -18.39 5.68
N MET A 117 0.47 -17.32 5.85
CA MET A 117 0.02 -16.04 6.37
C MET A 117 -1.11 -15.44 5.51
N VAL A 118 -0.99 -15.51 4.17
CA VAL A 118 -2.00 -14.97 3.26
C VAL A 118 -3.08 -15.98 2.85
N GLY A 119 -3.15 -17.14 3.50
CA GLY A 119 -4.18 -18.15 3.26
C GLY A 119 -4.17 -18.75 1.85
N LEU A 120 -2.99 -19.01 1.30
CA LEU A 120 -2.80 -19.64 -0.03
C LEU A 120 -2.25 -21.07 0.06
N GLN A 121 -2.39 -21.73 1.20
CA GLN A 121 -2.00 -23.12 1.39
C GLN A 121 -2.76 -24.04 0.42
N GLY A 122 -2.05 -24.98 -0.22
CA GLY A 122 -2.55 -25.87 -1.26
C GLY A 122 -2.53 -25.26 -2.68
N PHE A 123 -2.06 -24.02 -2.83
CA PHE A 123 -1.92 -23.33 -4.13
C PHE A 123 -0.46 -22.97 -4.45
N GLU A 124 0.49 -23.63 -3.80
CA GLU A 124 1.93 -23.37 -3.93
C GLU A 124 2.39 -23.50 -5.38
N ASP A 125 1.92 -24.54 -6.07
CA ASP A 125 2.31 -24.88 -7.44
C ASP A 125 1.40 -24.23 -8.50
N ALA A 126 0.32 -23.57 -8.08
CA ALA A 126 -0.62 -22.93 -9.00
C ALA A 126 0.03 -21.75 -9.74
N LEU A 127 -0.18 -21.69 -11.05
CA LEU A 127 0.21 -20.54 -11.89
C LEU A 127 -0.79 -19.38 -11.73
N PRO A 128 -0.39 -18.13 -12.00
CA PRO A 128 -1.26 -16.96 -11.81
C PRO A 128 -2.62 -17.05 -12.50
N HIS A 129 -2.71 -17.66 -13.67
CA HIS A 129 -3.98 -17.84 -14.39
C HIS A 129 -4.94 -18.84 -13.74
N GLN A 130 -4.44 -19.70 -12.85
CA GLN A 130 -5.21 -20.68 -12.08
C GLN A 130 -5.75 -20.11 -10.77
N LEU A 131 -5.33 -18.89 -10.41
CA LEU A 131 -5.74 -18.20 -9.19
C LEU A 131 -6.91 -17.24 -9.46
N SER A 132 -7.81 -17.09 -8.47
CA SER A 132 -8.77 -15.98 -8.49
C SER A 132 -8.08 -14.62 -8.38
N GLY A 133 -8.78 -13.52 -8.72
CA GLY A 133 -8.24 -12.15 -8.57
C GLY A 133 -7.72 -11.86 -7.16
N GLY A 134 -8.51 -12.25 -6.14
CA GLY A 134 -8.12 -12.08 -4.74
C GLY A 134 -6.92 -12.95 -4.35
N MET A 135 -6.81 -14.18 -4.86
CA MET A 135 -5.65 -15.04 -4.61
C MET A 135 -4.38 -14.46 -5.23
N ARG A 136 -4.47 -13.93 -6.46
CA ARG A 136 -3.34 -13.22 -7.09
C ARG A 136 -2.89 -12.03 -6.27
N GLN A 137 -3.84 -11.24 -5.74
CA GLN A 137 -3.51 -10.07 -4.90
C GLN A 137 -2.82 -10.50 -3.61
N ARG A 138 -3.30 -11.54 -2.94
CA ARG A 138 -2.64 -12.11 -1.75
C ARG A 138 -1.23 -12.62 -2.03
N ALA A 139 -1.02 -13.27 -3.17
CA ALA A 139 0.32 -13.69 -3.59
C ALA A 139 1.26 -12.48 -3.88
N ALA A 140 0.73 -11.40 -4.47
CA ALA A 140 1.50 -10.17 -4.70
C ALA A 140 1.89 -9.48 -3.38
N ILE A 141 1.01 -9.46 -2.38
CA ILE A 141 1.31 -8.96 -1.03
C ILE A 141 2.40 -9.81 -0.37
N ALA A 142 2.25 -11.13 -0.39
CA ALA A 142 3.24 -12.06 0.15
C ALA A 142 4.62 -11.88 -0.51
N ARG A 143 4.66 -11.69 -1.84
CA ARG A 143 5.89 -11.39 -2.56
C ARG A 143 6.53 -10.08 -2.14
N ALA A 144 5.73 -9.02 -1.95
CA ALA A 144 6.24 -7.73 -1.49
C ALA A 144 6.79 -7.79 -0.05
N LEU A 145 6.30 -8.71 0.77
CA LEU A 145 6.76 -8.95 2.14
C LEU A 145 7.97 -9.88 2.23
N SER A 146 8.30 -10.63 1.17
CA SER A 146 9.26 -11.74 1.25
C SER A 146 10.67 -11.32 1.67
N TYR A 147 11.14 -10.18 1.21
CA TYR A 147 12.48 -9.64 1.55
C TYR A 147 12.47 -8.67 2.75
N ASP A 148 11.40 -8.72 3.55
CA ASP A 148 11.24 -7.99 4.81
C ASP A 148 11.49 -6.47 4.73
N PRO A 149 10.88 -5.74 3.77
CA PRO A 149 11.10 -4.32 3.63
C PRO A 149 10.55 -3.55 4.84
N PRO A 150 11.25 -2.51 5.36
CA PRO A 150 10.73 -1.66 6.44
C PRO A 150 9.59 -0.74 6.01
N ILE A 151 9.40 -0.52 4.71
CA ILE A 151 8.34 0.31 4.14
C ILE A 151 7.53 -0.54 3.16
N LEU A 152 6.21 -0.50 3.29
CA LEU A 152 5.27 -1.16 2.37
C LEU A 152 4.36 -0.11 1.74
N LEU A 153 4.42 -0.01 0.41
CA LEU A 153 3.57 0.88 -0.38
C LEU A 153 2.52 0.04 -1.09
N MET A 154 1.26 0.43 -0.97
CA MET A 154 0.12 -0.33 -1.51
C MET A 154 -0.81 0.58 -2.29
N ASP A 155 -0.97 0.32 -3.59
CA ASP A 155 -1.83 1.08 -4.50
C ASP A 155 -3.15 0.35 -4.71
N GLU A 156 -4.21 0.76 -4.02
CA GLU A 156 -5.57 0.18 -4.05
C GLU A 156 -5.58 -1.38 -4.00
N PRO A 157 -4.87 -2.01 -3.04
CA PRO A 157 -4.58 -3.45 -3.11
C PRO A 157 -5.83 -4.32 -2.97
N PHE A 158 -6.92 -3.78 -2.46
CA PHE A 158 -8.16 -4.53 -2.20
C PHE A 158 -9.33 -4.12 -3.11
N GLY A 159 -9.08 -3.25 -4.08
CA GLY A 159 -10.11 -2.70 -4.97
C GLY A 159 -10.88 -3.76 -5.78
N ALA A 160 -10.22 -4.86 -6.15
CA ALA A 160 -10.82 -5.96 -6.92
C ALA A 160 -11.40 -7.10 -6.06
N LEU A 161 -11.39 -6.98 -4.71
CA LEU A 161 -11.88 -8.00 -3.81
C LEU A 161 -13.37 -7.81 -3.50
N ASP A 162 -14.09 -8.92 -3.31
CA ASP A 162 -15.43 -8.89 -2.71
C ASP A 162 -15.37 -8.43 -1.24
N LEU A 163 -16.51 -8.03 -0.70
CA LEU A 163 -16.62 -7.44 0.63
C LEU A 163 -16.02 -8.31 1.74
N LEU A 164 -16.39 -9.60 1.80
CA LEU A 164 -15.95 -10.50 2.87
C LEU A 164 -14.46 -10.80 2.79
N THR A 165 -13.94 -10.99 1.59
CA THR A 165 -12.50 -11.18 1.36
C THR A 165 -11.72 -9.92 1.72
N ARG A 166 -12.25 -8.73 1.39
CA ARG A 166 -11.65 -7.44 1.72
C ARG A 166 -11.56 -7.23 3.22
N ASP A 167 -12.63 -7.50 3.96
CA ASP A 167 -12.65 -7.38 5.42
C ASP A 167 -11.59 -8.27 6.07
N ARG A 168 -11.52 -9.54 5.64
CA ARG A 168 -10.47 -10.47 6.11
C ARG A 168 -9.07 -9.94 5.81
N MET A 169 -8.83 -9.41 4.59
CA MET A 169 -7.53 -8.87 4.20
C MET A 169 -7.15 -7.63 5.00
N ASN A 170 -8.12 -6.79 5.36
CA ASN A 170 -7.90 -5.66 6.25
C ASN A 170 -7.42 -6.13 7.63
N ASP A 171 -8.06 -7.15 8.21
CA ASP A 171 -7.67 -7.71 9.51
C ASP A 171 -6.27 -8.35 9.45
N GLU A 172 -5.99 -9.14 8.41
CA GLU A 172 -4.68 -9.75 8.17
C GLU A 172 -3.58 -8.68 8.01
N LEU A 173 -3.84 -7.60 7.27
CA LEU A 173 -2.89 -6.51 7.08
C LEU A 173 -2.61 -5.77 8.39
N LEU A 174 -3.64 -5.52 9.21
CA LEU A 174 -3.46 -4.94 10.55
C LEU A 174 -2.66 -5.86 11.47
N GLN A 175 -2.86 -7.17 11.41
CA GLN A 175 -2.06 -8.12 12.16
C GLN A 175 -0.60 -8.07 11.73
N ILE A 176 -0.31 -8.13 10.43
CA ILE A 176 1.04 -8.00 9.87
C ILE A 176 1.70 -6.70 10.36
N TRP A 177 0.98 -5.57 10.26
CA TRP A 177 1.50 -4.28 10.69
C TRP A 177 1.81 -4.24 12.19
N ARG A 178 0.92 -4.78 13.03
CA ARG A 178 1.11 -4.84 14.49
C ARG A 178 2.33 -5.67 14.89
N GLU A 179 2.55 -6.78 14.21
CA GLU A 179 3.66 -7.69 14.48
C GLU A 179 5.00 -7.14 13.98
N THR A 180 5.00 -6.49 12.83
CA THR A 180 6.23 -6.08 12.14
C THR A 180 6.60 -4.62 12.33
N LYS A 181 5.66 -3.77 12.74
CA LYS A 181 5.82 -2.31 12.89
C LYS A 181 6.41 -1.63 11.64
N LYS A 182 6.08 -2.16 10.47
CA LYS A 182 6.48 -1.57 9.19
C LYS A 182 5.78 -0.24 8.96
N THR A 183 6.44 0.66 8.26
CA THR A 183 5.77 1.87 7.75
C THR A 183 4.91 1.46 6.57
N ILE A 184 3.61 1.72 6.61
CA ILE A 184 2.69 1.40 5.53
C ILE A 184 2.13 2.70 4.94
N VAL A 185 2.20 2.84 3.61
CA VAL A 185 1.48 3.87 2.87
C VAL A 185 0.46 3.17 1.97
N PHE A 186 -0.80 3.36 2.28
CA PHE A 186 -1.93 2.64 1.70
C PHE A 186 -2.81 3.61 0.91
N VAL A 187 -2.86 3.46 -0.40
CA VAL A 187 -3.76 4.22 -1.26
C VAL A 187 -5.08 3.47 -1.39
N THR A 188 -6.18 4.16 -1.16
CA THR A 188 -7.52 3.61 -1.35
C THR A 188 -8.53 4.71 -1.74
N HIS A 189 -9.64 4.31 -2.34
CA HIS A 189 -10.82 5.18 -2.51
C HIS A 189 -11.89 4.90 -1.45
N SER A 190 -11.68 3.90 -0.57
CA SER A 190 -12.58 3.54 0.52
C SER A 190 -12.24 4.31 1.79
N VAL A 191 -13.15 5.20 2.21
CA VAL A 191 -13.03 5.92 3.49
C VAL A 191 -13.13 4.98 4.68
N GLU A 192 -13.80 3.83 4.51
CA GLU A 192 -13.93 2.79 5.52
C GLU A 192 -12.58 2.10 5.77
N GLU A 193 -11.90 1.66 4.70
CA GLU A 193 -10.55 1.10 4.80
C GLU A 193 -9.58 2.09 5.47
N ALA A 194 -9.60 3.35 5.03
CA ALA A 194 -8.75 4.39 5.58
C ALA A 194 -8.99 4.60 7.08
N ALA A 195 -10.24 4.69 7.52
CA ALA A 195 -10.59 4.85 8.93
C ALA A 195 -10.25 3.59 9.75
N TYR A 196 -10.41 2.39 9.15
CA TYR A 196 -10.19 1.13 9.85
C TYR A 196 -8.71 0.78 10.00
N LEU A 197 -7.89 1.06 8.98
CA LEU A 197 -6.51 0.60 8.93
C LEU A 197 -5.52 1.59 9.56
N SER A 198 -5.77 2.90 9.46
CA SER A 198 -4.69 3.89 9.56
C SER A 198 -4.63 4.61 10.90
N ASP A 199 -3.40 4.96 11.31
CA ASP A 199 -3.19 5.94 12.39
C ASP A 199 -3.37 7.38 11.88
N ARG A 200 -3.15 7.58 10.56
CA ARG A 200 -3.25 8.89 9.91
C ARG A 200 -3.82 8.75 8.51
N VAL A 201 -4.71 9.66 8.14
CA VAL A 201 -5.34 9.72 6.82
C VAL A 201 -5.04 11.05 6.17
N VAL A 202 -4.51 11.00 4.95
CA VAL A 202 -4.31 12.14 4.06
C VAL A 202 -5.46 12.17 3.06
N VAL A 203 -6.22 13.25 3.04
CA VAL A 203 -7.30 13.47 2.07
C VAL A 203 -6.77 14.33 0.94
N MET A 204 -6.85 13.83 -0.29
CA MET A 204 -6.44 14.55 -1.50
C MET A 204 -7.64 15.08 -2.28
N SER A 205 -7.51 16.30 -2.82
CA SER A 205 -8.52 16.90 -3.69
C SER A 205 -8.44 16.37 -5.13
N ALA A 206 -9.49 16.64 -5.91
CA ALA A 206 -9.49 16.42 -7.36
C ALA A 206 -8.38 17.24 -8.07
N ARG A 207 -8.15 16.91 -9.38
CA ARG A 207 -7.09 17.51 -10.20
C ARG A 207 -7.06 19.05 -10.18
N PRO A 208 -5.87 19.67 -10.05
CA PRO A 208 -4.59 19.03 -9.74
C PRO A 208 -4.58 18.49 -8.31
N GLY A 209 -3.94 17.31 -8.11
CA GLY A 209 -3.88 16.67 -6.81
C GLY A 209 -3.13 17.51 -5.79
N ARG A 210 -3.76 17.74 -4.66
CA ARG A 210 -3.18 18.44 -3.49
C ARG A 210 -3.66 17.81 -2.21
N VAL A 211 -2.86 17.91 -1.17
CA VAL A 211 -3.30 17.55 0.18
C VAL A 211 -4.34 18.59 0.63
N ARG A 212 -5.57 18.13 0.89
CA ARG A 212 -6.67 18.96 1.39
C ARG A 212 -6.69 19.00 2.90
N ALA A 213 -6.51 17.83 3.52
CA ALA A 213 -6.49 17.69 4.97
C ALA A 213 -5.66 16.47 5.38
N ILE A 214 -5.19 16.49 6.62
CA ILE A 214 -4.52 15.37 7.27
C ILE A 214 -5.21 15.18 8.63
N HIS A 215 -5.62 13.94 8.90
CA HIS A 215 -6.31 13.57 10.12
C HIS A 215 -5.55 12.47 10.86
N ASP A 216 -5.32 12.65 12.14
CA ASP A 216 -4.92 11.57 13.02
C ASP A 216 -6.16 10.77 13.42
N VAL A 217 -6.09 9.45 13.36
CA VAL A 217 -7.19 8.53 13.67
C VAL A 217 -6.91 7.88 15.01
N ASP A 218 -7.49 8.42 16.06
CA ASP A 218 -7.29 8.03 17.46
C ASP A 218 -8.16 6.83 17.91
N LEU A 219 -8.48 5.93 16.98
CA LEU A 219 -9.17 4.69 17.31
C LEU A 219 -8.19 3.70 17.97
N PRO A 220 -8.60 3.03 19.05
CA PRO A 220 -7.70 2.14 19.79
C PRO A 220 -7.32 0.90 18.99
N HIS A 221 -6.14 0.36 19.27
CA HIS A 221 -5.70 -0.97 18.84
C HIS A 221 -5.82 -1.98 19.97
N PRO A 222 -6.09 -3.27 19.70
CA PRO A 222 -6.31 -3.86 18.38
C PRO A 222 -7.65 -3.46 17.78
N ARG A 223 -7.67 -3.17 16.47
CA ARG A 223 -8.91 -2.93 15.74
C ARG A 223 -9.54 -4.24 15.32
N GLY A 224 -10.86 -4.27 15.29
CA GLY A 224 -11.68 -5.43 14.97
C GLY A 224 -13.15 -5.02 14.83
N GLU A 225 -14.06 -5.97 14.95
CA GLU A 225 -15.50 -5.72 14.79
C GLU A 225 -16.02 -4.63 15.75
N ALA A 226 -15.55 -4.61 17.01
CA ALA A 226 -15.89 -3.58 17.98
C ALA A 226 -15.50 -2.17 17.51
N THR A 227 -14.42 -2.03 16.74
CA THR A 227 -14.01 -0.74 16.17
C THR A 227 -15.02 -0.23 15.14
N LYS A 228 -15.61 -1.12 14.33
CA LYS A 228 -16.64 -0.75 13.35
C LYS A 228 -17.94 -0.29 13.99
N LEU A 229 -18.18 -0.67 15.26
CA LEU A 229 -19.33 -0.23 16.07
C LEU A 229 -19.06 1.05 16.85
N ASP A 230 -17.81 1.52 16.96
CA ASP A 230 -17.46 2.74 17.68
C ASP A 230 -18.04 3.98 16.95
N PRO A 231 -18.78 4.87 17.63
CA PRO A 231 -19.28 6.10 17.00
C PRO A 231 -18.19 6.98 16.37
N ARG A 232 -16.98 6.99 16.91
CA ARG A 232 -15.84 7.74 16.36
C ARG A 232 -15.44 7.23 14.99
N PHE A 233 -15.51 5.91 14.75
CA PHE A 233 -15.27 5.32 13.44
C PHE A 233 -16.19 5.91 12.37
N HIS A 234 -17.49 6.00 12.67
CA HIS A 234 -18.49 6.61 11.79
C HIS A 234 -18.27 8.11 11.60
N GLN A 235 -17.81 8.81 12.63
CA GLN A 235 -17.46 10.23 12.55
C GLN A 235 -16.27 10.47 11.61
N PHE A 236 -15.22 9.65 11.69
CA PHE A 236 -14.09 9.71 10.74
C PHE A 236 -14.56 9.48 9.31
N MET A 237 -15.34 8.43 9.05
CA MET A 237 -15.88 8.16 7.71
C MET A 237 -16.70 9.34 7.17
N ALA A 238 -17.56 9.93 8.02
CA ALA A 238 -18.38 11.09 7.63
C ALA A 238 -17.50 12.32 7.31
N THR A 239 -16.45 12.54 8.09
CA THR A 239 -15.49 13.63 7.88
C THR A 239 -14.75 13.44 6.56
N PHE A 240 -14.19 12.26 6.32
CA PHE A 240 -13.46 11.97 5.06
C PHE A 240 -14.38 12.11 3.84
N ARG A 241 -15.62 11.59 3.91
CA ARG A 241 -16.61 11.75 2.82
C ARG A 241 -16.96 13.21 2.53
N ARG A 242 -17.06 14.06 3.56
CA ARG A 242 -17.32 15.49 3.39
C ARG A 242 -16.17 16.21 2.70
N GLU A 243 -14.94 15.82 3.01
CA GLU A 243 -13.75 16.44 2.43
C GLU A 243 -13.42 15.93 1.03
N LEU A 244 -13.94 14.77 0.65
CA LEU A 244 -13.81 14.25 -0.72
C LEU A 244 -14.76 14.94 -1.72
N LYS A 245 -15.77 15.67 -1.24
CA LYS A 245 -16.68 16.51 -2.05
C LYS A 245 -16.07 17.89 -2.28
#